data_41473f4298684c66e9776478f364423b
#
_entry.id   41473f4298684c66e9776478f364423b
#
_cell.length_a   1.000
_cell.length_b   1.000
_cell.length_c   1.000
_cell.angle_alpha   90.00
_cell.angle_beta   90.00
_cell.angle_gamma   90.00
#
_symmetry.space_group_name_H-M   'P 1'
#
loop_
_entity.id
_entity.type
_entity.pdbx_description
1 polymer ?
#
loop_
_entity_poly.entity_id
_entity_poly.type
_entity_poly.pdbx_seq_one_letter_code
_entity_poly.pdbx_strand_id
1 'polypeptide(L)'
;LIQRDEDKVDYENLKTIKNLPADFPKPSASATWEGEIEAKETGTYHFKLHYAGYTKVFVNNEEIIPERWRAAWNPNDYKATADLEKGKRYPIRIEWLPDGDVSYIGLKVLSPLPEEERERLAFWSEMGDDIDYYFINGESSMDKVISGYRTVTGKSQIMPKWAMGFWLSRERYKTQEELLGALDEYRRRQVPLDVIVQDWSYWPVDAWGSHEFDKERFPDPKGMIREIHDKDARIMISVWPKFYYTTEHYKELDALGAMYQQAIKDSIRDWIYPGYIGSFYDAYNPEARKLFWEQMNEHLYSLGIDAWWMDASEPNVQDNTDIEYRKALCGPTYLGPSTKYFNAYALENAEAIYDGQRSVNPDDRVFLLTRSGFAGQQRYSTATWSGDIGTRWEDMKAQISAGLNFAMSGIPYWTMDIGGFCVENRYRTGQLIYDKTGVENDDLKEWRELNARWYQFGTFTPLYRAHGQFPLREIYN
;
A
#
# COMPACT_ATOMS: atom_id res chain seq x y z
N LEU A 1 -15.16 31.88 12.31
CA LEU A 1 -16.13 30.76 12.34
C LEU A 1 -17.00 30.84 11.09
N ILE A 2 -17.07 29.76 10.31
CA ILE A 2 -17.96 29.61 9.16
C ILE A 2 -19.03 28.59 9.57
N GLN A 3 -20.30 28.93 9.35
CA GLN A 3 -21.42 28.01 9.57
C GLN A 3 -22.26 27.97 8.29
N ARG A 4 -22.61 26.79 7.84
CA ARG A 4 -23.41 26.57 6.63
C ARG A 4 -24.11 25.22 6.67
N ASP A 5 -25.16 25.06 5.87
CA ASP A 5 -25.81 23.79 5.67
C ASP A 5 -25.13 23.03 4.52
N GLU A 6 -24.99 21.71 4.68
CA GLU A 6 -24.44 20.81 3.67
C GLU A 6 -25.34 19.58 3.53
N ASP A 7 -25.63 19.19 2.29
CA ASP A 7 -26.46 18.02 2.02
C ASP A 7 -25.75 16.70 2.33
N LYS A 8 -24.41 16.70 2.34
CA LYS A 8 -23.57 15.54 2.58
C LYS A 8 -22.16 15.94 3.03
N VAL A 9 -21.49 15.04 3.71
CA VAL A 9 -20.07 15.11 3.99
C VAL A 9 -19.35 14.24 2.96
N ASP A 10 -18.79 14.87 1.92
CA ASP A 10 -18.20 14.17 0.77
C ASP A 10 -17.04 14.99 0.17
N TYR A 11 -15.92 14.97 0.87
CA TYR A 11 -14.66 15.53 0.44
C TYR A 11 -13.62 14.41 0.26
N GLU A 12 -14.06 13.32 -0.39
CA GLU A 12 -13.24 12.11 -0.56
C GLU A 12 -12.20 12.23 -1.68
N ASN A 13 -12.47 13.08 -2.68
CA ASN A 13 -11.62 13.19 -3.86
C ASN A 13 -11.09 14.61 -4.03
N LEU A 14 -9.89 14.77 -4.57
CA LEU A 14 -9.27 16.07 -4.86
C LEU A 14 -10.17 17.00 -5.68
N LYS A 15 -11.01 16.45 -6.56
CA LYS A 15 -11.96 17.24 -7.36
C LYS A 15 -13.04 17.92 -6.51
N THR A 16 -13.47 17.27 -5.43
CA THR A 16 -14.53 17.78 -4.54
C THR A 16 -14.01 18.73 -3.48
N ILE A 17 -12.73 18.71 -3.17
CA ILE A 17 -12.09 19.62 -2.20
C ILE A 17 -12.25 21.10 -2.59
N LYS A 18 -12.53 21.39 -3.86
CA LYS A 18 -12.85 22.73 -4.37
C LYS A 18 -14.09 23.35 -3.71
N ASN A 19 -14.93 22.54 -3.08
CA ASN A 19 -16.12 22.98 -2.37
C ASN A 19 -15.83 23.54 -0.96
N LEU A 20 -14.61 23.38 -0.46
CA LEU A 20 -14.20 24.09 0.74
C LEU A 20 -14.07 25.58 0.45
N PRO A 21 -14.42 26.46 1.41
CA PRO A 21 -14.20 27.88 1.28
C PRO A 21 -12.75 28.20 0.90
N ALA A 22 -12.53 29.18 0.01
CA ALA A 22 -11.19 29.53 -0.44
C ALA A 22 -10.27 30.01 0.70
N ASP A 23 -10.88 30.57 1.75
CA ASP A 23 -10.23 31.07 2.97
C ASP A 23 -10.21 30.03 4.11
N PHE A 24 -10.57 28.76 3.85
CA PHE A 24 -10.49 27.69 4.86
C PHE A 24 -9.02 27.47 5.27
N PRO A 25 -8.66 27.82 6.52
CA PRO A 25 -7.27 27.88 6.93
C PRO A 25 -6.69 26.50 7.27
N LYS A 26 -6.37 25.70 6.28
CA LYS A 26 -5.61 24.46 6.46
C LYS A 26 -4.17 24.78 6.90
N PRO A 27 -3.56 24.02 7.77
CA PRO A 27 -4.01 22.85 8.55
C PRO A 27 -4.57 23.20 9.94
N SER A 28 -4.80 24.47 10.25
CA SER A 28 -5.16 24.95 11.59
C SER A 28 -6.67 25.00 11.89
N ALA A 29 -7.49 24.71 10.90
CA ALA A 29 -8.94 24.65 11.04
C ALA A 29 -9.41 23.30 11.53
N SER A 30 -10.54 23.29 12.26
CA SER A 30 -11.33 22.09 12.51
C SER A 30 -12.73 22.26 11.93
N ALA A 31 -13.37 21.14 11.62
CA ALA A 31 -14.75 21.14 11.17
C ALA A 31 -15.57 20.17 12.02
N THR A 32 -16.83 20.54 12.26
CA THR A 32 -17.81 19.67 12.91
C THR A 32 -19.08 19.70 12.07
N TRP A 33 -19.59 18.53 11.71
CA TRP A 33 -20.89 18.36 11.08
C TRP A 33 -21.85 17.77 12.09
N GLU A 34 -23.01 18.37 12.20
CA GLU A 34 -24.10 17.91 13.05
C GLU A 34 -25.38 17.79 12.22
N GLY A 35 -26.10 16.71 12.40
CA GLY A 35 -27.32 16.43 11.65
C GLY A 35 -28.09 15.24 12.24
N GLU A 36 -29.01 14.71 11.46
CA GLU A 36 -29.85 13.55 11.85
C GLU A 36 -29.87 12.50 10.75
N ILE A 37 -29.89 11.24 11.15
CA ILE A 37 -30.18 10.10 10.28
C ILE A 37 -31.59 9.62 10.57
N GLU A 38 -32.46 9.58 9.57
CA GLU A 38 -33.77 8.93 9.62
C GLU A 38 -33.62 7.46 9.21
N ALA A 39 -33.88 6.55 10.14
CA ALA A 39 -33.79 5.12 9.87
C ALA A 39 -34.98 4.64 9.02
N LYS A 40 -34.70 4.21 7.80
CA LYS A 40 -35.74 3.69 6.87
C LYS A 40 -36.12 2.24 7.15
N GLU A 41 -35.21 1.46 7.73
CA GLU A 41 -35.39 0.07 8.12
C GLU A 41 -34.84 -0.17 9.51
N THR A 42 -35.39 -1.16 10.24
CA THR A 42 -34.83 -1.61 11.51
C THR A 42 -33.70 -2.59 11.26
N GLY A 43 -32.56 -2.37 11.87
CA GLY A 43 -31.39 -3.28 11.82
C GLY A 43 -30.08 -2.56 11.85
N THR A 44 -29.03 -3.29 11.50
CA THR A 44 -27.64 -2.82 11.55
C THR A 44 -27.32 -1.94 10.34
N TYR A 45 -27.03 -0.68 10.61
CA TYR A 45 -26.51 0.28 9.63
C TYR A 45 -25.01 0.21 9.57
N HIS A 46 -24.45 0.26 8.37
CA HIS A 46 -23.00 0.27 8.15
C HIS A 46 -22.55 1.69 7.78
N PHE A 47 -21.57 2.18 8.49
CA PHE A 47 -20.96 3.48 8.27
C PHE A 47 -19.57 3.27 7.68
N LYS A 48 -19.29 3.91 6.56
CA LYS A 48 -17.98 3.95 5.91
C LYS A 48 -17.45 5.37 5.96
N LEU A 49 -16.44 5.59 6.79
CA LEU A 49 -15.71 6.85 6.89
C LEU A 49 -14.47 6.78 6.01
N HIS A 50 -14.35 7.69 5.04
CA HIS A 50 -13.11 7.95 4.31
C HIS A 50 -12.45 9.18 4.93
N TYR A 51 -11.17 9.09 5.33
CA TYR A 51 -10.59 10.16 6.13
C TYR A 51 -9.08 10.29 6.00
N ALA A 52 -8.60 11.53 6.15
CA ALA A 52 -7.25 11.91 6.52
C ALA A 52 -7.31 13.03 7.57
N GLY A 53 -6.25 13.20 8.35
CA GLY A 53 -6.29 13.99 9.59
C GLY A 53 -6.91 13.21 10.75
N TYR A 54 -7.25 13.92 11.83
CA TYR A 54 -7.90 13.31 13.01
C TYR A 54 -9.41 13.41 12.88
N THR A 55 -10.13 12.34 13.22
CA THR A 55 -11.60 12.31 13.12
C THR A 55 -12.24 11.41 14.16
N LYS A 56 -13.48 11.75 14.53
CA LYS A 56 -14.40 10.96 15.37
C LYS A 56 -15.78 11.00 14.77
N VAL A 57 -16.56 9.94 14.97
CA VAL A 57 -17.98 9.91 14.55
C VAL A 57 -18.85 9.39 15.69
N PHE A 58 -19.94 10.13 15.94
CA PHE A 58 -20.94 9.81 16.94
C PHE A 58 -22.31 9.61 16.27
N VAL A 59 -23.03 8.58 16.69
CA VAL A 59 -24.43 8.34 16.31
C VAL A 59 -25.21 8.13 17.59
N ASN A 60 -26.33 8.79 17.73
CA ASN A 60 -27.15 8.75 18.97
C ASN A 60 -26.34 9.11 20.24
N ASN A 61 -25.40 10.03 20.12
CA ASN A 61 -24.42 10.44 21.14
C ASN A 61 -23.44 9.33 21.59
N GLU A 62 -23.45 8.17 20.95
CA GLU A 62 -22.45 7.13 21.16
C GLU A 62 -21.31 7.29 20.15
N GLU A 63 -20.06 7.18 20.63
CA GLU A 63 -18.88 7.21 19.78
C GLU A 63 -18.74 5.86 19.02
N ILE A 64 -19.25 5.82 17.77
CA ILE A 64 -19.18 4.61 16.94
C ILE A 64 -17.85 4.47 16.21
N ILE A 65 -17.15 5.59 15.97
CA ILE A 65 -15.79 5.63 15.43
C ILE A 65 -14.93 6.46 16.39
N PRO A 66 -14.05 5.79 17.17
CA PRO A 66 -13.12 6.47 18.05
C PRO A 66 -12.11 7.26 17.28
N GLU A 67 -11.36 8.14 17.96
CA GLU A 67 -10.37 8.95 17.29
C GLU A 67 -9.44 8.12 16.40
N ARG A 68 -9.37 8.53 15.14
CA ARG A 68 -8.53 7.96 14.09
C ARG A 68 -7.66 9.03 13.49
N TRP A 69 -6.50 8.64 13.00
CA TRP A 69 -5.59 9.50 12.27
C TRP A 69 -5.06 8.82 11.02
N ARG A 70 -4.94 9.63 9.96
CA ARG A 70 -4.21 9.29 8.73
C ARG A 70 -3.44 10.50 8.23
N ALA A 71 -2.27 10.25 7.62
CA ALA A 71 -1.51 11.31 6.98
C ALA A 71 -2.36 12.02 5.92
N ALA A 72 -2.18 13.33 5.79
CA ALA A 72 -2.98 14.17 4.90
C ALA A 72 -3.02 13.69 3.44
N TRP A 73 -1.93 13.10 2.96
CA TRP A 73 -1.80 12.59 1.60
C TRP A 73 -2.23 11.14 1.43
N ASN A 74 -2.43 10.39 2.53
CA ASN A 74 -2.74 8.95 2.52
C ASN A 74 -4.03 8.64 3.28
N PRO A 75 -5.22 9.04 2.72
CA PRO A 75 -6.50 8.75 3.34
C PRO A 75 -6.78 7.25 3.36
N ASN A 76 -7.65 6.82 4.27
CA ASN A 76 -8.08 5.44 4.36
C ASN A 76 -9.56 5.36 4.76
N ASP A 77 -10.12 4.18 4.63
CA ASP A 77 -11.48 3.87 5.03
C ASP A 77 -11.53 3.23 6.42
N TYR A 78 -12.50 3.62 7.22
CA TYR A 78 -12.87 2.92 8.44
C TYR A 78 -14.35 2.59 8.43
N LYS A 79 -14.71 1.39 8.90
CA LYS A 79 -16.08 0.90 8.93
C LYS A 79 -16.54 0.70 10.37
N ALA A 80 -17.75 1.16 10.66
CA ALA A 80 -18.42 0.94 11.94
C ALA A 80 -19.89 0.57 11.70
N THR A 81 -20.56 0.11 12.73
CA THR A 81 -21.98 -0.24 12.68
C THR A 81 -22.73 0.39 13.86
N ALA A 82 -24.03 0.64 13.65
CA ALA A 82 -24.96 0.99 14.71
C ALA A 82 -26.34 0.36 14.40
N ASP A 83 -27.01 -0.12 15.41
CA ASP A 83 -28.37 -0.65 15.27
C ASP A 83 -29.39 0.47 15.43
N LEU A 84 -30.22 0.66 14.40
CA LEU A 84 -31.23 1.72 14.34
C LEU A 84 -32.62 1.13 14.10
N GLU A 85 -33.65 1.83 14.58
CA GLU A 85 -35.04 1.40 14.47
C GLU A 85 -35.81 2.26 13.44
N LYS A 86 -36.55 1.60 12.55
CA LYS A 86 -37.35 2.23 11.49
C LYS A 86 -38.23 3.37 12.02
N GLY A 87 -38.20 4.48 11.32
CA GLY A 87 -39.01 5.67 11.62
C GLY A 87 -38.46 6.57 12.74
N LYS A 88 -37.38 6.16 13.41
CA LYS A 88 -36.68 7.01 14.38
C LYS A 88 -35.64 7.89 13.71
N ARG A 89 -35.37 9.05 14.30
CA ARG A 89 -34.28 9.95 13.96
C ARG A 89 -33.20 9.89 15.01
N TYR A 90 -31.96 9.83 14.56
CA TYR A 90 -30.79 9.71 15.41
C TYR A 90 -29.83 10.84 15.13
N PRO A 91 -29.38 11.60 16.13
CA PRO A 91 -28.38 12.64 15.93
C PRO A 91 -27.07 12.00 15.47
N ILE A 92 -26.43 12.64 14.50
CA ILE A 92 -25.08 12.31 14.03
C ILE A 92 -24.16 13.51 14.18
N ARG A 93 -22.93 13.26 14.63
CA ARG A 93 -21.89 14.28 14.73
C ARG A 93 -20.57 13.70 14.21
N ILE A 94 -19.89 14.47 13.35
CA ILE A 94 -18.59 14.13 12.79
C ILE A 94 -17.64 15.26 13.19
N GLU A 95 -16.54 14.93 13.84
CA GLU A 95 -15.47 15.85 14.20
C GLU A 95 -14.26 15.58 13.33
N TRP A 96 -13.63 16.62 12.79
CA TRP A 96 -12.49 16.51 11.91
C TRP A 96 -11.47 17.63 12.15
N LEU A 97 -10.20 17.23 12.30
CA LEU A 97 -9.05 18.11 12.36
C LEU A 97 -8.08 17.72 11.24
N PRO A 98 -8.00 18.48 10.14
CA PRO A 98 -7.02 18.23 9.08
C PRO A 98 -5.59 18.26 9.64
N ASP A 99 -4.71 17.44 9.06
CA ASP A 99 -3.29 17.39 9.41
C ASP A 99 -2.44 17.53 8.14
N GLY A 100 -2.35 18.74 7.61
CA GLY A 100 -1.62 19.11 6.40
C GLY A 100 -2.45 19.90 5.40
N ASP A 101 -1.83 20.26 4.26
CA ASP A 101 -2.44 21.15 3.25
C ASP A 101 -3.52 20.45 2.41
N VAL A 102 -3.38 19.13 2.23
CA VAL A 102 -4.36 18.30 1.52
C VAL A 102 -4.93 17.32 2.54
N SER A 103 -6.24 17.20 2.60
CA SER A 103 -6.89 16.29 3.52
C SER A 103 -8.28 15.89 3.01
N TYR A 104 -8.82 14.79 3.53
CA TYR A 104 -10.01 14.15 3.01
C TYR A 104 -10.96 13.79 4.14
N ILE A 105 -12.27 13.94 3.91
CA ILE A 105 -13.31 13.49 4.83
C ILE A 105 -14.58 13.18 4.04
N GLY A 106 -15.16 12.03 4.27
CA GLY A 106 -16.45 11.63 3.70
C GLY A 106 -17.10 10.55 4.54
N LEU A 107 -18.40 10.61 4.68
CA LEU A 107 -19.16 9.59 5.39
C LEU A 107 -20.29 9.06 4.52
N LYS A 108 -20.28 7.74 4.30
CA LYS A 108 -21.34 7.01 3.63
C LYS A 108 -22.05 6.10 4.62
N VAL A 109 -23.36 6.02 4.49
CA VAL A 109 -24.21 5.19 5.36
C VAL A 109 -25.01 4.23 4.48
N LEU A 110 -24.90 2.93 4.76
CA LEU A 110 -25.66 1.88 4.13
C LEU A 110 -26.71 1.36 5.14
N SER A 111 -27.99 1.52 4.79
CA SER A 111 -29.10 0.93 5.52
C SER A 111 -29.15 -0.58 5.33
N PRO A 112 -29.70 -1.35 6.29
CA PRO A 112 -29.99 -2.75 6.06
C PRO A 112 -31.00 -2.90 4.90
N LEU A 113 -30.94 -4.03 4.22
CA LEU A 113 -31.95 -4.39 3.22
C LEU A 113 -33.33 -4.53 3.90
N PRO A 114 -34.43 -4.31 3.15
CA PRO A 114 -35.76 -4.69 3.61
C PRO A 114 -35.80 -6.15 4.07
N GLU A 115 -36.65 -6.45 5.06
CA GLU A 115 -36.67 -7.79 5.71
C GLU A 115 -36.85 -8.91 4.68
N GLU A 116 -37.70 -8.69 3.68
CA GLU A 116 -37.97 -9.64 2.61
C GLU A 116 -36.81 -9.92 1.65
N GLU A 117 -35.75 -9.10 1.72
CA GLU A 117 -34.56 -9.23 0.88
C GLU A 117 -33.32 -9.75 1.63
N ARG A 118 -33.36 -9.83 2.96
CA ARG A 118 -32.20 -10.16 3.80
C ARG A 118 -31.65 -11.56 3.61
N GLU A 119 -32.50 -12.52 3.23
CA GLU A 119 -32.11 -13.92 3.03
C GLU A 119 -31.73 -14.25 1.58
N ARG A 120 -31.66 -13.25 0.69
CA ARG A 120 -31.30 -13.47 -0.70
C ARG A 120 -29.78 -13.51 -0.87
N LEU A 121 -29.30 -14.57 -1.52
CA LEU A 121 -27.94 -14.62 -2.04
C LEU A 121 -27.91 -13.91 -3.40
N ALA A 122 -27.03 -12.92 -3.53
CA ALA A 122 -26.81 -12.21 -4.78
C ALA A 122 -25.35 -12.30 -5.19
N PHE A 123 -25.10 -12.59 -6.47
CA PHE A 123 -23.81 -12.42 -7.12
C PHE A 123 -23.90 -11.16 -7.99
N TRP A 124 -22.96 -10.26 -7.81
CA TRP A 124 -22.92 -9.02 -8.57
C TRP A 124 -21.53 -8.78 -9.12
N SER A 125 -21.46 -8.38 -10.38
CA SER A 125 -20.25 -7.89 -11.02
C SER A 125 -20.59 -6.64 -11.82
N GLU A 126 -19.70 -5.67 -11.82
CA GLU A 126 -19.87 -4.44 -12.61
C GLU A 126 -19.82 -4.76 -14.11
N MET A 127 -18.95 -5.68 -14.52
CA MET A 127 -18.84 -6.17 -15.89
C MET A 127 -18.42 -7.65 -15.87
N GLY A 128 -19.18 -8.48 -16.52
CA GLY A 128 -18.90 -9.90 -16.69
C GLY A 128 -19.67 -10.45 -17.89
N ASP A 129 -19.09 -11.41 -18.60
CA ASP A 129 -19.76 -12.12 -19.70
C ASP A 129 -20.56 -13.29 -19.16
N ASP A 130 -20.10 -13.90 -18.08
CA ASP A 130 -20.65 -15.11 -17.50
C ASP A 130 -20.62 -15.05 -15.96
N ILE A 131 -21.36 -15.95 -15.33
CA ILE A 131 -21.25 -16.27 -13.91
C ILE A 131 -20.47 -17.57 -13.81
N ASP A 132 -19.21 -17.47 -13.39
CA ASP A 132 -18.32 -18.61 -13.14
C ASP A 132 -17.82 -18.57 -11.69
N TYR A 133 -18.10 -19.61 -10.92
CA TYR A 133 -17.68 -19.70 -9.53
C TYR A 133 -17.39 -21.15 -9.12
N TYR A 134 -16.51 -21.29 -8.14
CA TYR A 134 -16.17 -22.55 -7.53
C TYR A 134 -16.66 -22.60 -6.10
N PHE A 135 -17.43 -23.63 -5.76
CA PHE A 135 -17.78 -23.94 -4.38
C PHE A 135 -16.89 -25.05 -3.86
N ILE A 136 -16.08 -24.77 -2.84
CA ILE A 136 -15.14 -25.71 -2.27
C ILE A 136 -15.66 -26.14 -0.89
N ASN A 137 -16.13 -27.40 -0.83
CA ASN A 137 -16.57 -27.98 0.43
C ASN A 137 -15.41 -28.70 1.12
N GLY A 138 -14.94 -28.16 2.21
CA GLY A 138 -13.91 -28.74 3.07
C GLY A 138 -14.50 -29.58 4.23
N GLU A 139 -15.81 -29.82 4.24
CA GLU A 139 -16.54 -30.39 5.37
C GLU A 139 -16.32 -29.53 6.62
N SER A 140 -15.62 -29.99 7.64
CA SER A 140 -15.27 -29.21 8.84
C SER A 140 -13.79 -28.81 8.88
N SER A 141 -13.06 -28.95 7.78
CA SER A 141 -11.61 -28.70 7.73
C SER A 141 -11.27 -27.51 6.84
N MET A 142 -10.70 -26.46 7.44
CA MET A 142 -10.18 -25.30 6.71
C MET A 142 -9.01 -25.68 5.81
N ASP A 143 -8.17 -26.65 6.23
CA ASP A 143 -7.05 -27.14 5.40
C ASP A 143 -7.53 -27.74 4.10
N LYS A 144 -8.66 -28.48 4.12
CA LYS A 144 -9.28 -29.02 2.88
C LYS A 144 -9.78 -27.89 1.97
N VAL A 145 -10.38 -26.83 2.54
CA VAL A 145 -10.83 -25.67 1.76
C VAL A 145 -9.64 -24.98 1.10
N ILE A 146 -8.57 -24.68 1.84
CA ILE A 146 -7.35 -24.05 1.31
C ILE A 146 -6.66 -24.96 0.27
N SER A 147 -6.62 -26.26 0.49
CA SER A 147 -6.07 -27.23 -0.46
C SER A 147 -6.88 -27.25 -1.76
N GLY A 148 -8.22 -27.26 -1.66
CA GLY A 148 -9.11 -27.16 -2.81
C GLY A 148 -8.93 -25.83 -3.57
N TYR A 149 -8.84 -24.71 -2.85
CA TYR A 149 -8.55 -23.41 -3.43
C TYR A 149 -7.22 -23.41 -4.22
N ARG A 150 -6.16 -23.98 -3.65
CA ARG A 150 -4.85 -24.09 -4.32
C ARG A 150 -4.85 -25.06 -5.51
N THR A 151 -5.77 -26.01 -5.56
CA THR A 151 -5.96 -26.87 -6.73
C THR A 151 -6.45 -26.05 -7.94
N VAL A 152 -7.32 -25.09 -7.69
CA VAL A 152 -7.88 -24.19 -8.72
C VAL A 152 -6.93 -23.05 -9.07
N THR A 153 -6.31 -22.41 -8.04
CA THR A 153 -5.54 -21.18 -8.21
C THR A 153 -4.02 -21.36 -8.25
N GLY A 154 -3.53 -22.58 -8.05
CA GLY A 154 -2.11 -22.91 -8.06
C GLY A 154 -1.48 -23.01 -6.66
N LYS A 155 -0.38 -23.75 -6.58
CA LYS A 155 0.35 -24.00 -5.33
C LYS A 155 1.22 -22.80 -4.96
N SER A 156 1.36 -22.55 -3.65
CA SER A 156 2.37 -21.61 -3.15
C SER A 156 3.78 -22.11 -3.41
N GLN A 157 4.65 -21.21 -3.81
CA GLN A 157 6.08 -21.47 -3.92
C GLN A 157 6.76 -21.37 -2.55
N ILE A 158 7.85 -22.11 -2.37
CA ILE A 158 8.69 -21.99 -1.18
C ILE A 158 9.69 -20.86 -1.41
N MET A 159 9.66 -19.86 -0.54
CA MET A 159 10.58 -18.73 -0.57
C MET A 159 12.04 -19.13 -0.24
N PRO A 160 13.03 -18.33 -0.63
CA PRO A 160 14.41 -18.51 -0.19
C PRO A 160 14.51 -18.50 1.34
N LYS A 161 15.42 -19.28 1.90
CA LYS A 161 15.58 -19.33 3.38
C LYS A 161 15.95 -17.98 3.99
N TRP A 162 16.79 -17.19 3.34
CA TRP A 162 17.19 -15.86 3.79
C TRP A 162 16.02 -14.88 3.89
N ALA A 163 14.94 -15.08 3.12
CA ALA A 163 13.74 -14.24 3.20
C ALA A 163 12.98 -14.41 4.52
N MET A 164 13.23 -15.49 5.28
CA MET A 164 12.64 -15.74 6.59
C MET A 164 13.41 -15.07 7.74
N GLY A 165 14.48 -14.33 7.44
CA GLY A 165 15.27 -13.59 8.41
C GLY A 165 14.74 -12.18 8.66
N PHE A 166 15.58 -11.31 9.25
CA PHE A 166 15.23 -9.93 9.53
C PHE A 166 15.56 -9.02 8.34
N TRP A 167 14.63 -8.13 8.02
CA TRP A 167 14.70 -7.16 6.93
C TRP A 167 14.73 -5.75 7.46
N LEU A 168 15.74 -4.99 7.07
CA LEU A 168 15.81 -3.56 7.32
C LEU A 168 15.47 -2.80 6.04
N SER A 169 14.44 -2.00 6.13
CA SER A 169 13.99 -1.09 5.08
C SER A 169 13.75 0.30 5.67
N ARG A 170 13.92 1.31 4.86
CA ARG A 170 13.72 2.71 5.23
C ARG A 170 13.11 3.44 4.03
N GLU A 171 12.18 4.34 4.24
CA GLU A 171 11.80 5.32 3.25
C GLU A 171 12.68 6.58 3.48
N ARG A 172 13.80 6.71 2.81
CA ARG A 172 14.58 5.73 2.00
C ARG A 172 16.08 5.98 2.23
N TYR A 173 16.92 5.05 1.84
CA TYR A 173 18.36 5.32 1.70
C TYR A 173 18.57 6.19 0.46
N LYS A 174 19.14 7.38 0.65
CA LYS A 174 19.33 8.35 -0.43
C LYS A 174 20.63 8.15 -1.21
N THR A 175 21.61 7.50 -0.57
CA THR A 175 22.93 7.26 -1.14
C THR A 175 23.41 5.85 -0.82
N GLN A 176 24.37 5.38 -1.60
CA GLN A 176 25.10 4.13 -1.38
C GLN A 176 25.75 4.10 0.02
N GLU A 177 26.32 5.22 0.47
CA GLU A 177 26.95 5.34 1.79
C GLU A 177 25.94 5.16 2.92
N GLU A 178 24.74 5.77 2.83
CA GLU A 178 23.68 5.59 3.83
C GLU A 178 23.25 4.13 3.95
N LEU A 179 23.09 3.44 2.81
CA LEU A 179 22.65 2.05 2.78
C LEU A 179 23.72 1.12 3.39
N LEU A 180 24.97 1.23 2.94
CA LEU A 180 26.08 0.43 3.47
C LEU A 180 26.35 0.75 4.93
N GLY A 181 26.29 2.03 5.33
CA GLY A 181 26.46 2.47 6.71
C GLY A 181 25.43 1.86 7.68
N ALA A 182 24.18 1.71 7.24
CA ALA A 182 23.16 1.03 8.05
C ALA A 182 23.50 -0.46 8.25
N LEU A 183 23.91 -1.17 7.20
CA LEU A 183 24.33 -2.57 7.30
C LEU A 183 25.57 -2.71 8.20
N ASP A 184 26.55 -1.83 8.05
CA ASP A 184 27.77 -1.83 8.86
C ASP A 184 27.50 -1.63 10.35
N GLU A 185 26.56 -0.75 10.68
CA GLU A 185 26.19 -0.51 12.06
C GLU A 185 25.51 -1.73 12.68
N TYR A 186 24.66 -2.45 11.95
CA TYR A 186 24.11 -3.73 12.39
C TYR A 186 25.21 -4.78 12.63
N ARG A 187 26.17 -4.91 11.72
CA ARG A 187 27.32 -5.83 11.88
C ARG A 187 28.21 -5.44 13.04
N ARG A 188 28.52 -4.15 13.20
CA ARG A 188 29.30 -3.61 14.31
C ARG A 188 28.67 -3.90 15.68
N ARG A 189 27.33 -3.82 15.75
CA ARG A 189 26.55 -4.11 16.98
C ARG A 189 26.27 -5.58 17.17
N GLN A 190 26.66 -6.43 16.24
CA GLN A 190 26.34 -7.87 16.24
C GLN A 190 24.82 -8.15 16.28
N VAL A 191 24.02 -7.27 15.68
CA VAL A 191 22.58 -7.45 15.49
C VAL A 191 22.36 -8.18 14.17
N PRO A 192 21.60 -9.29 14.15
CA PRO A 192 21.30 -10.01 12.91
C PRO A 192 20.55 -9.12 11.91
N LEU A 193 20.93 -9.22 10.63
CA LEU A 193 20.26 -8.59 9.51
C LEU A 193 20.51 -9.47 8.27
N ASP A 194 19.44 -9.96 7.66
CA ASP A 194 19.52 -10.88 6.52
C ASP A 194 19.26 -10.16 5.20
N VAL A 195 18.40 -9.15 5.20
CA VAL A 195 18.04 -8.39 3.99
C VAL A 195 18.06 -6.90 4.26
N ILE A 196 18.70 -6.15 3.36
CA ILE A 196 18.58 -4.69 3.30
C ILE A 196 17.81 -4.30 2.05
N VAL A 197 16.97 -3.26 2.15
CA VAL A 197 16.04 -2.89 1.08
C VAL A 197 16.38 -1.51 0.54
N GLN A 198 16.67 -1.43 -0.77
CA GLN A 198 16.73 -0.16 -1.49
C GLN A 198 15.34 0.19 -1.98
N ASP A 199 14.77 1.22 -1.38
CA ASP A 199 13.45 1.76 -1.74
C ASP A 199 13.53 2.66 -2.97
N TRP A 200 12.40 3.23 -3.38
CA TRP A 200 12.22 4.04 -4.58
C TRP A 200 13.18 5.25 -4.67
N SER A 201 13.21 5.91 -5.85
CA SER A 201 14.04 7.10 -6.13
C SER A 201 15.55 6.89 -6.01
N TYR A 202 16.04 5.69 -6.32
CA TYR A 202 17.48 5.45 -6.54
C TYR A 202 17.96 5.93 -7.92
N TRP A 203 17.02 6.15 -8.83
CA TRP A 203 17.23 6.64 -10.22
C TRP A 203 17.43 8.16 -10.28
N PRO A 204 18.01 8.72 -11.39
CA PRO A 204 18.03 10.15 -11.64
C PRO A 204 16.63 10.77 -11.66
N VAL A 205 16.49 12.04 -11.30
CA VAL A 205 15.17 12.70 -11.12
C VAL A 205 14.28 12.68 -12.38
N ASP A 206 14.87 12.58 -13.56
CA ASP A 206 14.20 12.56 -14.89
C ASP A 206 14.01 11.14 -15.43
N ALA A 207 14.39 10.11 -14.70
CA ALA A 207 14.56 8.76 -15.21
C ALA A 207 13.75 7.68 -14.45
N TRP A 208 12.60 8.04 -13.89
CA TRP A 208 11.73 7.02 -13.29
C TRP A 208 11.34 5.94 -14.32
N GLY A 209 11.65 4.68 -14.02
CA GLY A 209 11.44 3.54 -14.91
C GLY A 209 12.66 3.16 -15.77
N SER A 210 13.78 3.90 -15.70
CA SER A 210 15.03 3.51 -16.37
C SER A 210 15.70 2.28 -15.77
N HIS A 211 15.36 1.94 -14.52
CA HIS A 211 16.01 0.91 -13.69
C HIS A 211 17.52 1.17 -13.47
N GLU A 212 17.97 2.41 -13.67
CA GLU A 212 19.37 2.82 -13.49
C GLU A 212 19.57 3.50 -12.14
N PHE A 213 20.72 3.26 -11.51
CA PHE A 213 21.12 4.01 -10.33
C PHE A 213 21.67 5.40 -10.72
N ASP A 214 21.29 6.41 -9.94
CA ASP A 214 21.87 7.75 -10.03
C ASP A 214 23.36 7.69 -9.66
N LYS A 215 24.22 8.10 -10.61
CA LYS A 215 25.68 7.92 -10.50
C LYS A 215 26.35 8.79 -9.42
N GLU A 216 25.73 9.90 -9.04
CA GLU A 216 26.25 10.75 -7.95
C GLU A 216 25.95 10.15 -6.58
N ARG A 217 24.74 9.60 -6.42
CA ARG A 217 24.26 9.02 -5.15
C ARG A 217 24.67 7.57 -4.96
N PHE A 218 24.81 6.83 -6.05
CA PHE A 218 25.19 5.42 -6.07
C PHE A 218 26.31 5.21 -7.10
N PRO A 219 27.55 5.61 -6.78
CA PRO A 219 28.66 5.64 -7.76
C PRO A 219 29.12 4.25 -8.23
N ASP A 220 28.93 3.21 -7.42
CA ASP A 220 29.31 1.82 -7.73
C ASP A 220 28.23 0.82 -7.25
N PRO A 221 27.08 0.73 -7.95
CA PRO A 221 26.01 -0.16 -7.53
C PRO A 221 26.43 -1.63 -7.49
N LYS A 222 27.25 -2.07 -8.42
CA LYS A 222 27.74 -3.45 -8.47
C LYS A 222 28.69 -3.76 -7.30
N GLY A 223 29.57 -2.84 -6.96
CA GLY A 223 30.43 -2.94 -5.80
C GLY A 223 29.64 -2.92 -4.50
N MET A 224 28.63 -2.05 -4.39
CA MET A 224 27.70 -1.99 -3.26
C MET A 224 27.01 -3.34 -3.03
N ILE A 225 26.42 -3.93 -4.07
CA ILE A 225 25.71 -5.21 -3.97
C ILE A 225 26.67 -6.34 -3.55
N ARG A 226 27.85 -6.38 -4.15
CA ARG A 226 28.90 -7.34 -3.75
C ARG A 226 29.29 -7.19 -2.28
N GLU A 227 29.50 -5.96 -1.79
CA GLU A 227 29.82 -5.69 -0.39
C GLU A 227 28.71 -6.14 0.57
N ILE A 228 27.43 -5.98 0.17
CA ILE A 228 26.28 -6.51 0.92
C ILE A 228 26.37 -8.04 1.01
N HIS A 229 26.64 -8.72 -0.11
CA HIS A 229 26.79 -10.17 -0.14
C HIS A 229 28.00 -10.66 0.67
N ASP A 230 29.13 -9.96 0.58
CA ASP A 230 30.35 -10.27 1.36
C ASP A 230 30.13 -10.14 2.87
N LYS A 231 29.12 -9.36 3.28
CA LYS A 231 28.66 -9.21 4.67
C LYS A 231 27.50 -10.14 5.05
N ASP A 232 27.28 -11.23 4.30
CA ASP A 232 26.20 -12.19 4.53
C ASP A 232 24.81 -11.56 4.62
N ALA A 233 24.52 -10.59 3.75
CA ALA A 233 23.20 -10.01 3.59
C ALA A 233 22.73 -10.11 2.13
N ARG A 234 21.43 -9.92 1.90
CA ARG A 234 20.78 -9.87 0.59
C ARG A 234 20.19 -8.49 0.36
N ILE A 235 19.97 -8.14 -0.91
CA ILE A 235 19.37 -6.87 -1.28
C ILE A 235 18.08 -7.06 -2.06
N MET A 236 17.01 -6.39 -1.57
CA MET A 236 15.79 -6.17 -2.33
C MET A 236 15.78 -4.75 -2.89
N ILE A 237 15.22 -4.57 -4.09
CA ILE A 237 15.05 -3.25 -4.68
C ILE A 237 13.60 -2.98 -5.08
N SER A 238 13.17 -1.73 -4.92
CA SER A 238 11.84 -1.28 -5.32
C SER A 238 11.77 -1.12 -6.85
N VAL A 239 10.78 -1.78 -7.46
CA VAL A 239 10.51 -1.72 -8.90
C VAL A 239 9.03 -1.38 -9.12
N TRP A 240 8.77 -0.13 -9.39
CA TRP A 240 7.44 0.33 -9.75
C TRP A 240 7.16 0.03 -11.21
N PRO A 241 5.96 -0.37 -11.59
CA PRO A 241 5.58 -0.53 -13.00
C PRO A 241 5.28 0.82 -13.68
N LYS A 242 5.96 1.88 -13.25
CA LYS A 242 5.79 3.28 -13.65
C LYS A 242 7.00 3.78 -14.44
N PHE A 243 6.73 4.52 -15.51
CA PHE A 243 7.75 5.05 -16.41
C PHE A 243 7.43 6.51 -16.75
N TYR A 244 8.43 7.38 -16.68
CA TYR A 244 8.33 8.70 -17.30
C TYR A 244 8.37 8.57 -18.81
N TYR A 245 7.48 9.29 -19.51
CA TYR A 245 7.31 9.18 -20.96
C TYR A 245 8.57 9.56 -21.77
N THR A 246 9.53 10.21 -21.13
CA THR A 246 10.81 10.62 -21.72
C THR A 246 11.87 9.52 -21.71
N THR A 247 11.70 8.46 -20.89
CA THR A 247 12.68 7.37 -20.77
C THR A 247 12.67 6.44 -21.97
N GLU A 248 13.81 5.80 -22.26
CA GLU A 248 13.89 4.83 -23.36
C GLU A 248 12.99 3.61 -23.06
N HIS A 249 12.98 3.10 -21.84
CA HIS A 249 12.11 1.98 -21.45
C HIS A 249 10.61 2.27 -21.68
N TYR A 250 10.16 3.51 -21.43
CA TYR A 250 8.80 3.92 -21.80
C TYR A 250 8.59 3.81 -23.30
N LYS A 251 9.50 4.35 -24.10
CA LYS A 251 9.38 4.39 -25.58
C LYS A 251 9.36 2.98 -26.17
N GLU A 252 10.14 2.06 -25.63
CA GLU A 252 10.16 0.66 -26.04
C GLU A 252 8.80 -0.01 -25.76
N LEU A 253 8.24 0.16 -24.56
CA LEU A 253 6.93 -0.36 -24.20
C LEU A 253 5.79 0.32 -24.98
N ASP A 254 5.90 1.64 -25.22
CA ASP A 254 4.93 2.40 -26.01
C ASP A 254 4.91 1.98 -27.48
N ALA A 255 6.08 1.62 -28.03
CA ALA A 255 6.19 1.08 -29.39
C ALA A 255 5.45 -0.26 -29.57
N LEU A 256 5.26 -1.03 -28.49
CA LEU A 256 4.41 -2.22 -28.45
C LEU A 256 2.92 -1.89 -28.24
N GLY A 257 2.58 -0.60 -28.09
CA GLY A 257 1.23 -0.18 -27.69
C GLY A 257 0.87 -0.59 -26.27
N ALA A 258 1.86 -0.83 -25.42
CA ALA A 258 1.70 -1.42 -24.09
C ALA A 258 1.86 -0.40 -22.94
N MET A 259 1.69 0.90 -23.21
CA MET A 259 1.65 1.93 -22.17
C MET A 259 0.24 2.52 -22.06
N TYR A 260 -0.27 2.65 -20.82
CA TYR A 260 -1.54 3.34 -20.61
C TYR A 260 -1.41 4.82 -20.95
N GLN A 261 -2.33 5.34 -21.78
CA GLN A 261 -2.18 6.65 -22.43
C GLN A 261 -2.91 7.80 -21.71
N GLN A 262 -3.88 7.49 -20.86
CA GLN A 262 -4.75 8.55 -20.31
C GLN A 262 -3.99 9.54 -19.43
N ALA A 263 -3.06 9.07 -18.60
CA ALA A 263 -2.23 9.93 -17.77
C ALA A 263 -1.38 10.93 -18.59
N ILE A 264 -0.88 10.47 -19.75
CA ILE A 264 -0.10 11.31 -20.66
C ILE A 264 -1.00 12.37 -21.34
N LYS A 265 -2.17 11.97 -21.84
CA LYS A 265 -3.16 12.86 -22.47
C LYS A 265 -3.62 13.96 -21.51
N ASP A 266 -3.87 13.59 -20.26
CA ASP A 266 -4.33 14.51 -19.21
C ASP A 266 -3.18 15.31 -18.58
N SER A 267 -1.93 15.03 -19.00
CA SER A 267 -0.72 15.69 -18.49
C SER A 267 -0.62 15.60 -16.96
N ILE A 268 -0.86 14.41 -16.39
CA ILE A 268 -0.78 14.17 -14.95
C ILE A 268 0.67 14.28 -14.52
N ARG A 269 0.95 15.35 -13.74
CA ARG A 269 2.29 15.63 -13.24
C ARG A 269 2.62 14.75 -12.05
N ASP A 270 3.87 14.35 -11.99
CA ASP A 270 4.40 13.60 -10.86
C ASP A 270 4.34 14.42 -9.57
N TRP A 271 4.05 13.78 -8.46
CA TRP A 271 3.91 14.42 -7.14
C TRP A 271 5.27 14.75 -6.50
N ILE A 272 6.33 14.01 -6.84
CA ILE A 272 7.69 14.22 -6.30
C ILE A 272 8.53 15.09 -7.23
N TYR A 273 8.37 14.89 -8.54
CA TYR A 273 9.07 15.64 -9.57
C TYR A 273 8.05 16.27 -10.54
N PRO A 274 7.38 17.39 -10.17
CA PRO A 274 6.22 17.91 -10.89
C PRO A 274 6.51 18.43 -12.30
N GLY A 275 7.78 18.40 -12.73
CA GLY A 275 8.17 18.66 -14.13
C GLY A 275 7.94 17.48 -15.07
N TYR A 276 7.70 16.28 -14.54
CA TYR A 276 7.63 15.03 -15.29
C TYR A 276 6.24 14.43 -15.29
N ILE A 277 5.95 13.64 -16.33
CA ILE A 277 4.69 12.94 -16.53
C ILE A 277 5.03 11.47 -16.76
N GLY A 278 4.28 10.57 -16.11
CA GLY A 278 4.50 9.14 -16.25
C GLY A 278 3.19 8.36 -16.33
N SER A 279 3.33 7.11 -16.73
CA SER A 279 2.25 6.13 -16.74
C SER A 279 2.77 4.75 -16.40
N PHE A 280 1.86 3.78 -16.31
CA PHE A 280 2.18 2.38 -16.07
C PHE A 280 2.11 1.59 -17.38
N TYR A 281 2.88 0.51 -17.46
CA TYR A 281 2.77 -0.41 -18.58
C TYR A 281 1.57 -1.34 -18.41
N ASP A 282 1.07 -1.89 -19.51
CA ASP A 282 -0.02 -2.86 -19.53
C ASP A 282 0.50 -4.27 -19.25
N ALA A 283 0.45 -4.68 -17.99
CA ALA A 283 0.91 -6.01 -17.55
C ALA A 283 0.08 -7.17 -18.13
N TYR A 284 -1.09 -6.91 -18.70
CA TYR A 284 -1.90 -7.95 -19.38
C TYR A 284 -1.35 -8.32 -20.76
N ASN A 285 -0.45 -7.50 -21.33
CA ASN A 285 0.20 -7.80 -22.59
C ASN A 285 1.43 -8.71 -22.35
N PRO A 286 1.47 -9.95 -22.87
CA PRO A 286 2.57 -10.87 -22.63
C PRO A 286 3.92 -10.39 -23.20
N GLU A 287 3.92 -9.68 -24.34
CA GLU A 287 5.15 -9.10 -24.88
C GLU A 287 5.68 -7.96 -24.02
N ALA A 288 4.78 -7.17 -23.43
CA ALA A 288 5.17 -6.13 -22.48
C ALA A 288 5.74 -6.70 -21.19
N ARG A 289 5.16 -7.80 -20.66
CA ARG A 289 5.72 -8.52 -19.50
C ARG A 289 7.15 -8.99 -19.78
N LYS A 290 7.37 -9.57 -20.94
CA LYS A 290 8.70 -10.03 -21.36
C LYS A 290 9.69 -8.87 -21.45
N LEU A 291 9.31 -7.78 -22.12
CA LEU A 291 10.17 -6.60 -22.26
C LEU A 291 10.46 -5.94 -20.89
N PHE A 292 9.46 -5.84 -20.01
CA PHE A 292 9.64 -5.32 -18.65
C PHE A 292 10.70 -6.11 -17.88
N TRP A 293 10.63 -7.45 -17.96
CA TRP A 293 11.66 -8.28 -17.34
C TRP A 293 13.04 -8.10 -18.01
N GLU A 294 13.13 -8.02 -19.34
CA GLU A 294 14.39 -7.80 -20.05
C GLU A 294 15.08 -6.51 -19.58
N GLN A 295 14.32 -5.41 -19.43
CA GLN A 295 14.79 -4.14 -18.87
C GLN A 295 15.30 -4.29 -17.44
N MET A 296 14.56 -4.98 -16.57
CA MET A 296 14.98 -5.25 -15.19
C MET A 296 16.20 -6.16 -15.12
N ASN A 297 16.27 -7.18 -15.98
CA ASN A 297 17.39 -8.11 -16.03
C ASN A 297 18.69 -7.41 -16.42
N GLU A 298 18.65 -6.57 -17.46
CA GLU A 298 19.81 -5.85 -17.94
C GLU A 298 20.37 -4.88 -16.90
N HIS A 299 19.50 -4.11 -16.25
CA HIS A 299 19.91 -2.98 -15.42
C HIS A 299 20.02 -3.29 -13.92
N LEU A 300 19.32 -4.31 -13.42
CA LEU A 300 19.27 -4.62 -11.99
C LEU A 300 19.71 -6.05 -11.66
N TYR A 301 19.08 -7.07 -12.28
CA TYR A 301 19.40 -8.46 -11.96
C TYR A 301 20.85 -8.83 -12.28
N SER A 302 21.38 -8.31 -13.41
CA SER A 302 22.78 -8.48 -13.83
C SER A 302 23.79 -7.89 -12.84
N LEU A 303 23.35 -6.96 -11.96
CA LEU A 303 24.18 -6.40 -10.89
C LEU A 303 24.23 -7.28 -9.64
N GLY A 304 23.29 -8.24 -9.50
CA GLY A 304 23.20 -9.16 -8.37
C GLY A 304 22.06 -8.88 -7.40
N ILE A 305 21.01 -8.16 -7.78
CA ILE A 305 19.81 -7.96 -6.96
C ILE A 305 19.14 -9.32 -6.67
N ASP A 306 18.76 -9.57 -5.41
CA ASP A 306 18.24 -10.85 -4.94
C ASP A 306 16.70 -10.92 -4.91
N ALA A 307 16.02 -9.79 -4.79
CA ALA A 307 14.55 -9.74 -4.61
C ALA A 307 13.93 -8.43 -5.11
N TRP A 308 12.62 -8.46 -5.35
CA TRP A 308 11.87 -7.40 -6.01
C TRP A 308 10.72 -6.89 -5.16
N TRP A 309 10.66 -5.60 -4.96
CA TRP A 309 9.54 -4.93 -4.31
C TRP A 309 8.67 -4.24 -5.37
N MET A 310 7.53 -4.88 -5.66
CA MET A 310 6.52 -4.43 -6.63
C MET A 310 5.58 -3.42 -5.96
N ASP A 311 6.10 -2.22 -5.65
CA ASP A 311 5.27 -1.17 -5.06
C ASP A 311 4.29 -0.58 -6.08
N ALA A 312 3.19 0.00 -5.61
CA ALA A 312 2.14 0.65 -6.39
C ALA A 312 1.46 -0.22 -7.48
N SER A 313 1.52 -1.55 -7.36
CA SER A 313 0.95 -2.49 -8.34
C SER A 313 -0.56 -2.71 -8.19
N GLU A 314 -1.32 -1.73 -7.68
CA GLU A 314 -2.80 -1.76 -7.61
C GLU A 314 -3.51 -1.66 -8.97
N PRO A 315 -3.10 -0.98 -10.05
CA PRO A 315 -2.02 -0.02 -10.28
C PRO A 315 -2.35 1.39 -9.76
N ASN A 316 -1.38 2.03 -9.12
CA ASN A 316 -1.55 3.36 -8.55
C ASN A 316 -0.94 4.46 -9.44
N VAL A 317 -1.59 4.74 -10.56
CA VAL A 317 -1.13 5.80 -11.51
C VAL A 317 -1.28 7.18 -10.90
N GLN A 318 -2.36 7.40 -10.15
CA GLN A 318 -2.60 8.64 -9.41
C GLN A 318 -3.27 8.34 -8.07
N ASP A 319 -2.70 8.88 -7.02
CA ASP A 319 -3.24 8.77 -5.67
C ASP A 319 -4.62 9.42 -5.54
N ASN A 320 -5.45 8.84 -4.68
CA ASN A 320 -6.71 9.38 -4.20
C ASN A 320 -7.60 10.00 -5.27
N THR A 321 -7.86 9.24 -6.32
CA THR A 321 -8.81 9.62 -7.37
C THR A 321 -10.04 8.71 -7.34
N ASP A 322 -11.14 9.17 -7.94
CA ASP A 322 -12.34 8.33 -8.06
C ASP A 322 -12.07 7.07 -8.90
N ILE A 323 -12.82 6.01 -8.62
CA ILE A 323 -12.58 4.71 -9.21
C ILE A 323 -12.77 4.70 -10.74
N GLU A 324 -13.71 5.49 -11.27
CA GLU A 324 -13.94 5.54 -12.71
C GLU A 324 -12.77 6.19 -13.44
N TYR A 325 -12.22 7.25 -12.86
CA TYR A 325 -11.03 7.87 -13.43
C TYR A 325 -9.80 6.97 -13.30
N ARG A 326 -9.66 6.24 -12.18
CA ARG A 326 -8.58 5.26 -12.00
C ARG A 326 -8.65 4.14 -13.06
N LYS A 327 -9.84 3.64 -13.36
CA LYS A 327 -10.05 2.67 -14.46
C LYS A 327 -9.67 3.27 -15.82
N ALA A 328 -10.00 4.54 -16.06
CA ALA A 328 -9.61 5.23 -17.29
C ALA A 328 -8.09 5.38 -17.40
N LEU A 329 -7.39 5.68 -16.30
CA LEU A 329 -5.93 5.78 -16.25
C LEU A 329 -5.22 4.44 -16.54
N CYS A 330 -5.88 3.31 -16.27
CA CYS A 330 -5.32 1.97 -16.38
C CYS A 330 -5.97 1.14 -17.50
N GLY A 331 -6.42 1.80 -18.56
CA GLY A 331 -7.08 1.13 -19.65
C GLY A 331 -7.10 1.87 -20.99
N PRO A 332 -7.62 1.21 -22.04
CA PRO A 332 -7.95 -0.20 -22.06
C PRO A 332 -6.75 -1.10 -21.86
N THR A 333 -6.94 -2.29 -21.31
CA THR A 333 -5.91 -3.32 -21.21
C THR A 333 -5.81 -4.12 -22.51
N TYR A 334 -4.76 -4.89 -22.68
CA TYR A 334 -4.59 -5.85 -23.79
C TYR A 334 -5.75 -6.83 -23.91
N LEU A 335 -6.36 -7.21 -22.77
CA LEU A 335 -7.48 -8.16 -22.72
C LEU A 335 -8.85 -7.48 -22.93
N GLY A 336 -8.93 -6.15 -22.85
CA GLY A 336 -10.17 -5.40 -22.99
C GLY A 336 -10.37 -4.31 -21.93
N PRO A 337 -11.63 -3.96 -21.60
CA PRO A 337 -11.90 -2.82 -20.75
C PRO A 337 -11.36 -3.00 -19.31
N SER A 338 -10.79 -1.94 -18.78
CA SER A 338 -10.23 -1.89 -17.43
C SER A 338 -11.24 -2.30 -16.36
N THR A 339 -12.50 -1.93 -16.48
CA THR A 339 -13.59 -2.33 -15.56
C THR A 339 -13.62 -3.84 -15.32
N LYS A 340 -13.31 -4.65 -16.33
CA LYS A 340 -13.29 -6.11 -16.22
C LYS A 340 -12.02 -6.67 -15.59
N TYR A 341 -10.87 -6.06 -15.85
CA TYR A 341 -9.56 -6.66 -15.54
C TYR A 341 -8.76 -5.93 -14.47
N PHE A 342 -9.12 -4.72 -14.10
CA PHE A 342 -8.35 -3.81 -13.22
C PHE A 342 -7.74 -4.47 -11.97
N ASN A 343 -8.51 -5.32 -11.28
CA ASN A 343 -8.09 -5.89 -9.99
C ASN A 343 -6.98 -6.95 -10.07
N ALA A 344 -6.72 -7.52 -11.25
CA ALA A 344 -5.73 -8.58 -11.43
C ALA A 344 -4.34 -8.06 -11.83
N TYR A 345 -4.14 -6.75 -11.91
CA TYR A 345 -2.89 -6.16 -12.37
C TYR A 345 -1.64 -6.68 -11.62
N ALA A 346 -1.72 -6.74 -10.27
CA ALA A 346 -0.61 -7.23 -9.45
C ALA A 346 -0.25 -8.69 -9.74
N LEU A 347 -1.22 -9.53 -10.10
CA LEU A 347 -1.00 -10.91 -10.49
C LEU A 347 -0.19 -11.00 -11.77
N GLU A 348 -0.57 -10.25 -12.80
CA GLU A 348 0.11 -10.22 -14.10
C GLU A 348 1.52 -9.62 -14.00
N ASN A 349 1.67 -8.57 -13.18
CA ASN A 349 2.98 -7.97 -12.92
C ASN A 349 3.90 -8.93 -12.12
N ALA A 350 3.35 -9.72 -11.20
CA ALA A 350 4.10 -10.74 -10.49
C ALA A 350 4.55 -11.88 -11.43
N GLU A 351 3.69 -12.30 -12.36
CA GLU A 351 4.03 -13.27 -13.40
C GLU A 351 5.21 -12.79 -14.25
N ALA A 352 5.19 -11.52 -14.68
CA ALA A 352 6.27 -10.93 -15.48
C ALA A 352 7.65 -11.12 -14.84
N ILE A 353 7.76 -10.79 -13.56
CA ILE A 353 9.04 -10.86 -12.83
C ILE A 353 9.41 -12.32 -12.50
N TYR A 354 8.43 -13.09 -12.00
CA TYR A 354 8.67 -14.48 -11.61
C TYR A 354 9.12 -15.33 -12.79
N ASP A 355 8.36 -15.36 -13.87
CA ASP A 355 8.67 -16.14 -15.06
C ASP A 355 9.92 -15.63 -15.76
N GLY A 356 10.10 -14.29 -15.78
CA GLY A 356 11.29 -13.66 -16.29
C GLY A 356 12.57 -14.13 -15.57
N GLN A 357 12.63 -14.03 -14.25
CA GLN A 357 13.80 -14.48 -13.48
C GLN A 357 14.02 -16.00 -13.62
N ARG A 358 12.94 -16.79 -13.58
CA ARG A 358 13.03 -18.25 -13.77
C ARG A 358 13.51 -18.63 -15.16
N SER A 359 13.27 -17.81 -16.18
CA SER A 359 13.79 -18.06 -17.53
C SER A 359 15.30 -17.88 -17.62
N VAL A 360 15.87 -16.97 -16.80
CA VAL A 360 17.32 -16.71 -16.76
C VAL A 360 18.03 -17.67 -15.79
N ASN A 361 17.45 -17.92 -14.63
CA ASN A 361 18.01 -18.84 -13.64
C ASN A 361 16.91 -19.75 -13.07
N PRO A 362 16.69 -20.92 -13.66
CA PRO A 362 15.63 -21.85 -13.27
C PRO A 362 15.83 -22.49 -11.88
N ASP A 363 17.02 -22.44 -11.32
CA ASP A 363 17.33 -23.04 -10.02
C ASP A 363 17.14 -22.07 -8.85
N ASP A 364 17.15 -20.76 -9.10
CA ASP A 364 16.95 -19.76 -8.06
C ASP A 364 15.49 -19.64 -7.64
N ARG A 365 15.29 -19.49 -6.34
CA ARG A 365 13.98 -19.14 -5.78
C ARG A 365 13.76 -17.66 -5.88
N VAL A 366 12.71 -17.27 -6.58
CA VAL A 366 12.29 -15.88 -6.71
C VAL A 366 11.64 -15.40 -5.40
N PHE A 367 11.80 -14.13 -5.07
CA PHE A 367 11.07 -13.48 -3.99
C PHE A 367 10.51 -12.14 -4.44
N LEU A 368 9.19 -11.96 -4.30
CA LEU A 368 8.46 -10.76 -4.63
C LEU A 368 7.73 -10.23 -3.40
N LEU A 369 7.71 -8.92 -3.23
CA LEU A 369 6.87 -8.21 -2.25
C LEU A 369 5.94 -7.26 -3.01
N THR A 370 4.63 -7.32 -2.75
CA THR A 370 3.63 -6.46 -3.39
C THR A 370 2.62 -5.90 -2.39
N ARG A 371 2.14 -4.67 -2.62
CA ARG A 371 1.10 -4.04 -1.79
C ARG A 371 -0.30 -4.56 -2.08
N SER A 372 -0.51 -5.18 -3.22
CA SER A 372 -1.80 -5.71 -3.65
C SER A 372 -1.76 -7.20 -3.88
N GLY A 373 -2.87 -7.88 -3.64
CA GLY A 373 -3.03 -9.32 -3.81
C GLY A 373 -4.26 -9.65 -4.65
N PHE A 374 -4.14 -10.73 -5.44
CA PHE A 374 -5.24 -11.31 -6.19
C PHE A 374 -5.21 -12.83 -6.11
N ALA A 375 -6.34 -13.49 -6.38
CA ALA A 375 -6.45 -14.94 -6.36
C ALA A 375 -5.41 -15.61 -7.26
N GLY A 376 -4.59 -16.51 -6.71
CA GLY A 376 -3.53 -17.17 -7.45
C GLY A 376 -2.14 -16.54 -7.32
N GLN A 377 -1.99 -15.41 -6.66
CA GLN A 377 -0.72 -14.70 -6.53
C GLN A 377 0.36 -15.52 -5.81
N GLN A 378 -0.04 -16.44 -4.93
CA GLN A 378 0.88 -17.36 -4.23
C GLN A 378 1.73 -18.22 -5.18
N ARG A 379 1.31 -18.40 -6.46
CA ARG A 379 2.09 -19.17 -7.47
C ARG A 379 3.41 -18.51 -7.83
N TYR A 380 3.50 -17.19 -7.69
CA TYR A 380 4.64 -16.39 -8.12
C TYR A 380 5.56 -15.99 -6.97
N SER A 381 5.59 -16.79 -5.90
CA SER A 381 6.50 -16.55 -4.75
C SER A 381 6.34 -15.16 -4.13
N THR A 382 5.10 -14.70 -4.02
CA THR A 382 4.77 -13.34 -3.64
C THR A 382 4.38 -13.27 -2.17
N ALA A 383 4.99 -12.34 -1.45
CA ALA A 383 4.51 -11.85 -0.17
C ALA A 383 3.70 -10.56 -0.37
N THR A 384 2.76 -10.31 0.53
CA THR A 384 1.96 -9.08 0.53
C THR A 384 2.17 -8.33 1.83
N TRP A 385 2.17 -7.00 1.79
CA TRP A 385 2.16 -6.18 3.01
C TRP A 385 0.94 -5.25 3.03
N SER A 386 0.65 -4.72 4.21
CA SER A 386 -0.57 -3.93 4.47
C SER A 386 -0.52 -2.47 3.97
N GLY A 387 0.52 -2.09 3.22
CA GLY A 387 0.66 -0.73 2.68
C GLY A 387 1.09 0.29 3.73
N ASP A 388 0.84 1.55 3.45
CA ASP A 388 1.32 2.72 4.19
C ASP A 388 0.46 2.98 5.45
N ILE A 389 0.54 2.06 6.41
CA ILE A 389 -0.21 2.13 7.68
C ILE A 389 0.34 3.20 8.63
N GLY A 390 -0.48 3.67 9.56
CA GLY A 390 -0.09 4.67 10.55
C GLY A 390 0.76 4.11 11.69
N THR A 391 1.63 4.94 12.26
CA THR A 391 2.40 4.62 13.48
C THR A 391 1.50 4.83 14.70
N ARG A 392 0.55 3.91 14.92
CA ARG A 392 -0.44 3.98 16.00
C ARG A 392 -0.73 2.60 16.59
N TRP A 393 -1.16 2.58 17.85
CA TRP A 393 -1.53 1.35 18.56
C TRP A 393 -2.70 0.60 17.89
N GLU A 394 -3.70 1.33 17.40
CA GLU A 394 -4.84 0.75 16.69
C GLU A 394 -4.43 0.15 15.34
N ASP A 395 -3.50 0.77 14.63
CA ASP A 395 -2.95 0.22 13.39
C ASP A 395 -2.20 -1.09 13.68
N MET A 396 -1.32 -1.12 14.69
CA MET A 396 -0.63 -2.34 15.12
C MET A 396 -1.63 -3.46 15.48
N LYS A 397 -2.66 -3.13 16.25
CA LYS A 397 -3.71 -4.10 16.65
C LYS A 397 -4.42 -4.68 15.42
N ALA A 398 -4.72 -3.84 14.42
CA ALA A 398 -5.41 -4.28 13.21
C ALA A 398 -4.56 -5.26 12.37
N GLN A 399 -3.22 -5.16 12.42
CA GLN A 399 -2.33 -6.05 11.68
C GLN A 399 -2.43 -7.52 12.13
N ILE A 400 -2.80 -7.78 13.37
CA ILE A 400 -2.93 -9.15 13.89
C ILE A 400 -4.02 -9.91 13.12
N SER A 401 -5.22 -9.35 13.03
CA SER A 401 -6.32 -9.95 12.27
C SER A 401 -6.09 -9.90 10.76
N ALA A 402 -5.45 -8.84 10.25
CA ALA A 402 -5.14 -8.71 8.83
C ALA A 402 -4.25 -9.86 8.33
N GLY A 403 -3.14 -10.13 9.01
CA GLY A 403 -2.23 -11.23 8.64
C GLY A 403 -2.88 -12.61 8.70
N LEU A 404 -3.69 -12.86 9.74
CA LEU A 404 -4.45 -14.12 9.86
C LEU A 404 -5.43 -14.29 8.70
N ASN A 405 -6.16 -13.23 8.34
CA ASN A 405 -7.12 -13.27 7.24
C ASN A 405 -6.43 -13.47 5.88
N PHE A 406 -5.28 -12.86 5.64
CA PHE A 406 -4.49 -13.12 4.44
C PHE A 406 -4.07 -14.58 4.31
N ALA A 407 -3.53 -15.16 5.39
CA ALA A 407 -3.13 -16.58 5.42
C ALA A 407 -4.33 -17.50 5.15
N MET A 408 -5.47 -17.23 5.77
CA MET A 408 -6.72 -17.98 5.57
C MET A 408 -7.31 -17.79 4.17
N SER A 409 -7.02 -16.68 3.49
CA SER A 409 -7.43 -16.44 2.11
C SER A 409 -6.52 -17.11 1.07
N GLY A 410 -5.54 -17.91 1.50
CA GLY A 410 -4.67 -18.69 0.63
C GLY A 410 -3.38 -17.99 0.20
N ILE A 411 -3.10 -16.76 0.67
CA ILE A 411 -1.84 -16.02 0.50
C ILE A 411 -1.01 -16.19 1.79
N PRO A 412 -0.06 -17.15 1.83
CA PRO A 412 0.57 -17.57 3.09
C PRO A 412 1.64 -16.60 3.60
N TYR A 413 2.22 -15.81 2.70
CA TYR A 413 3.30 -14.90 3.03
C TYR A 413 2.79 -13.47 3.12
N TRP A 414 2.76 -12.96 4.33
CA TRP A 414 2.30 -11.61 4.62
C TRP A 414 3.25 -10.92 5.61
N THR A 415 3.33 -9.62 5.49
CA THR A 415 4.07 -8.76 6.41
C THR A 415 3.34 -7.42 6.59
N MET A 416 3.96 -6.54 7.30
CA MET A 416 3.55 -5.16 7.54
C MET A 416 4.78 -4.30 7.65
N ASP A 417 4.62 -2.99 7.68
CA ASP A 417 5.66 -2.07 8.07
C ASP A 417 5.76 -2.06 9.61
N ILE A 418 6.74 -2.77 10.17
CA ILE A 418 6.98 -2.74 11.61
C ILE A 418 7.33 -1.33 12.02
N GLY A 419 6.57 -0.79 12.98
CA GLY A 419 6.62 0.59 13.42
C GLY A 419 5.67 1.53 12.66
N GLY A 420 4.93 1.05 11.67
CA GLY A 420 4.08 1.83 10.77
C GLY A 420 4.89 2.65 9.75
N PHE A 421 4.28 2.96 8.61
CA PHE A 421 4.93 3.77 7.56
C PHE A 421 4.74 5.26 7.81
N CYS A 422 3.48 5.71 7.89
CA CYS A 422 3.12 7.10 8.12
C CYS A 422 3.30 7.49 9.57
N VAL A 423 4.07 8.55 9.83
CA VAL A 423 4.42 8.96 11.19
C VAL A 423 3.73 10.27 11.56
N GLU A 424 3.03 10.29 12.70
CA GLU A 424 2.46 11.51 13.25
C GLU A 424 3.54 12.57 13.53
N ASN A 425 3.20 13.84 13.30
CA ASN A 425 4.14 14.95 13.50
C ASN A 425 4.68 15.03 14.94
N ARG A 426 3.91 14.60 15.94
CA ARG A 426 4.35 14.60 17.34
C ARG A 426 5.57 13.70 17.57
N TYR A 427 5.64 12.52 16.95
CA TYR A 427 6.76 11.61 17.05
C TYR A 427 8.01 12.14 16.31
N ARG A 428 7.80 12.70 15.10
CA ARG A 428 8.88 13.38 14.35
C ARG A 428 9.49 14.52 15.17
N THR A 429 8.64 15.36 15.75
CA THR A 429 9.06 16.49 16.59
C THR A 429 9.79 15.99 17.83
N GLY A 430 9.29 14.95 18.51
CA GLY A 430 9.96 14.32 19.65
C GLY A 430 11.37 13.85 19.34
N GLN A 431 11.56 13.17 18.21
CA GLN A 431 12.89 12.72 17.76
C GLN A 431 13.83 13.90 17.45
N LEU A 432 13.35 14.93 16.73
CA LEU A 432 14.16 16.11 16.40
C LEU A 432 14.60 16.88 17.66
N ILE A 433 13.74 16.95 18.69
CA ILE A 433 14.10 17.53 19.99
C ILE A 433 15.20 16.71 20.66
N TYR A 434 15.05 15.38 20.68
CA TYR A 434 16.03 14.47 21.25
C TYR A 434 17.39 14.58 20.54
N ASP A 435 17.41 14.55 19.22
CA ASP A 435 18.64 14.67 18.41
C ASP A 435 19.39 15.96 18.70
N LYS A 436 18.65 17.05 18.98
CA LYS A 436 19.22 18.37 19.26
C LYS A 436 19.67 18.56 20.71
N THR A 437 18.94 17.99 21.67
CA THR A 437 19.05 18.33 23.10
C THR A 437 19.44 17.16 23.98
N GLY A 438 19.32 15.92 23.52
CA GLY A 438 19.43 14.70 24.32
C GLY A 438 18.26 14.49 25.28
N VAL A 439 17.19 15.31 25.20
CA VAL A 439 16.04 15.23 26.10
C VAL A 439 14.88 14.48 25.41
N GLU A 440 14.50 13.36 26.00
CA GLU A 440 13.37 12.54 25.56
C GLU A 440 12.06 13.07 26.14
N ASN A 441 11.10 13.38 25.25
CA ASN A 441 9.74 13.73 25.65
C ASN A 441 8.81 12.51 25.67
N ASP A 442 7.58 12.68 26.14
CA ASP A 442 6.62 11.57 26.28
C ASP A 442 6.18 11.00 24.94
N ASP A 443 6.08 11.81 23.88
CA ASP A 443 5.79 11.34 22.54
C ASP A 443 6.88 10.38 22.00
N LEU A 444 8.15 10.71 22.22
CA LEU A 444 9.26 9.86 21.81
C LEU A 444 9.31 8.55 22.60
N LYS A 445 9.01 8.60 23.92
CA LYS A 445 8.88 7.39 24.73
C LYS A 445 7.77 6.48 24.24
N GLU A 446 6.60 7.05 23.93
CA GLU A 446 5.48 6.30 23.37
C GLU A 446 5.86 5.68 22.02
N TRP A 447 6.52 6.44 21.14
CA TRP A 447 6.98 5.93 19.84
C TRP A 447 7.94 4.75 20.00
N ARG A 448 8.89 4.83 20.91
CA ARG A 448 9.83 3.74 21.20
C ARG A 448 9.13 2.51 21.77
N GLU A 449 8.20 2.69 22.71
CA GLU A 449 7.40 1.59 23.28
C GLU A 449 6.55 0.92 22.18
N LEU A 450 5.86 1.70 21.35
CA LEU A 450 5.06 1.19 20.23
C LEU A 450 5.93 0.37 19.26
N ASN A 451 7.10 0.88 18.88
CA ASN A 451 8.03 0.16 18.01
C ASN A 451 8.52 -1.13 18.67
N ALA A 452 8.89 -1.10 19.96
CA ALA A 452 9.32 -2.30 20.69
C ALA A 452 8.23 -3.38 20.69
N ARG A 453 6.95 -3.02 20.92
CA ARG A 453 5.83 -3.96 20.85
C ARG A 453 5.57 -4.46 19.45
N TRP A 454 5.73 -3.60 18.45
CA TRP A 454 5.56 -4.00 17.07
C TRP A 454 6.65 -4.96 16.60
N TYR A 455 7.90 -4.75 17.03
CA TYR A 455 8.99 -5.71 16.83
C TYR A 455 8.69 -7.06 17.49
N GLN A 456 8.18 -7.07 18.72
CA GLN A 456 7.76 -8.31 19.41
C GLN A 456 6.68 -9.05 18.61
N PHE A 457 5.67 -8.35 18.11
CA PHE A 457 4.63 -8.93 17.26
C PHE A 457 5.23 -9.45 15.94
N GLY A 458 6.10 -8.68 15.31
CA GLY A 458 6.73 -9.03 14.04
C GLY A 458 7.49 -10.35 14.06
N THR A 459 7.98 -10.81 15.21
CA THR A 459 8.66 -12.11 15.34
C THR A 459 7.75 -13.31 15.06
N PHE A 460 6.43 -13.10 15.07
CA PHE A 460 5.44 -14.14 14.78
C PHE A 460 4.87 -14.06 13.37
N THR A 461 5.30 -13.08 12.56
CA THR A 461 4.86 -12.95 11.17
C THR A 461 5.78 -13.77 10.24
N PRO A 462 5.27 -14.25 9.09
CA PRO A 462 6.08 -14.99 8.12
C PRO A 462 7.32 -14.22 7.63
N LEU A 463 7.22 -12.89 7.57
CA LEU A 463 8.31 -11.99 7.18
C LEU A 463 8.49 -10.92 8.23
N TYR A 464 9.72 -10.77 8.71
CA TYR A 464 10.10 -9.85 9.78
C TYR A 464 10.76 -8.61 9.18
N ARG A 465 9.96 -7.61 8.79
CA ARG A 465 10.39 -6.44 8.03
C ARG A 465 10.10 -5.14 8.76
N ALA A 466 11.13 -4.39 9.13
CA ALA A 466 11.01 -3.00 9.59
C ALA A 466 11.02 -2.04 8.40
N HIS A 467 10.08 -1.10 8.34
CA HIS A 467 10.02 -0.08 7.29
C HIS A 467 9.24 1.15 7.75
N GLY A 468 9.57 2.31 7.23
CA GLY A 468 8.79 3.54 7.38
C GLY A 468 9.59 4.82 7.22
N GLN A 469 8.86 5.93 7.34
CA GLN A 469 9.40 7.28 7.33
C GLN A 469 10.14 7.59 8.64
N PHE A 470 10.90 8.70 8.66
CA PHE A 470 11.54 9.21 9.89
C PHE A 470 10.50 9.42 11.03
N PRO A 471 10.83 9.05 12.29
CA PRO A 471 12.10 8.52 12.81
C PRO A 471 12.47 7.12 12.31
N LEU A 472 13.77 6.83 12.30
CA LEU A 472 14.30 5.58 11.77
C LEU A 472 13.88 4.36 12.60
N ARG A 473 13.78 3.19 11.94
CA ARG A 473 13.29 1.92 12.53
C ARG A 473 14.42 0.99 12.96
N GLU A 474 15.65 1.45 12.96
CA GLU A 474 16.77 0.65 13.44
C GLU A 474 16.54 0.27 14.91
N ILE A 475 16.65 -1.02 15.20
CA ILE A 475 16.31 -1.61 16.53
C ILE A 475 17.10 -1.03 17.70
N TYR A 476 18.16 -0.32 17.41
CA TYR A 476 19.04 0.30 18.40
C TYR A 476 18.81 1.82 18.59
N ASN A 477 17.82 2.41 17.94
CA ASN A 477 17.50 3.84 18.04
C ASN A 477 16.52 4.17 19.19
#